data_910f0783b5b5b113e79c8973cc9d6c67
#
_entry.id   910f0783b5b5b113e79c8973cc9d6c67
#
_cell.length_a   1.000
_cell.length_b   1.000
_cell.length_c   1.000
_cell.angle_alpha   90.00
_cell.angle_beta   90.00
_cell.angle_gamma   90.00
#
_symmetry.space_group_name_H-M   'P 1'
#
loop_
_entity.id
_entity.type
_entity.pdbx_description
1 polymer ?
#
loop_
_entity_poly.entity_id
_entity_poly.type
_entity_poly.pdbx_seq_one_letter_code
_entity_poly.pdbx_strand_id
1 'polypeptide(L)'
;MVILAFQEIFCLLNPFNKFSEFNCLNLKKDLMRSLLILSLTSTILYSCSNMNVSPPTALKIEKKLQIHDDIRVDNYYWLKERENPEVISYLEEENKYTDEVLKSTKSLQEKLFNEMKSRIKEDDSSVPYFYNEYWYVTKYEKGKDYPIYTRKYKSLNTEEEILLDVNLLAKEYKYFRVSGLSISPDNKKLAFGVDTLSRRIYTIKVKDLSTNEMYSDNIEGVNSYATWAAD
;
A
#
# COMPACT_ATOMS: atom_id res chain seq x y z
N MET A 1 -52.57 -8.68 -10.63
CA MET A 1 -53.60 -9.40 -9.85
C MET A 1 -54.97 -9.50 -10.54
N VAL A 2 -55.41 -8.51 -11.33
CA VAL A 2 -56.74 -8.53 -12.01
C VAL A 2 -56.80 -9.46 -13.21
N ILE A 3 -55.73 -9.71 -13.96
CA ILE A 3 -55.70 -10.56 -15.16
C ILE A 3 -55.77 -12.07 -14.81
N LEU A 4 -55.24 -12.52 -13.68
CA LEU A 4 -55.30 -13.89 -13.21
C LEU A 4 -56.73 -14.31 -12.77
N ALA A 5 -57.49 -13.37 -12.19
CA ALA A 5 -58.89 -13.64 -11.78
C ALA A 5 -59.81 -13.82 -12.96
N PHE A 6 -59.59 -13.15 -14.10
CA PHE A 6 -60.42 -13.33 -15.32
C PHE A 6 -60.19 -14.68 -16.02
N GLN A 7 -58.99 -15.25 -15.93
CA GLN A 7 -58.64 -16.50 -16.55
C GLN A 7 -59.17 -17.71 -15.75
N GLU A 8 -59.24 -17.62 -14.43
CA GLU A 8 -59.85 -18.67 -13.59
C GLU A 8 -61.35 -18.76 -13.78
N ILE A 9 -62.03 -17.63 -14.01
CA ILE A 9 -63.46 -17.59 -14.29
C ILE A 9 -63.79 -18.23 -15.66
N PHE A 10 -62.89 -18.06 -16.66
CA PHE A 10 -63.09 -18.64 -18.00
C PHE A 10 -62.91 -20.17 -18.03
N CYS A 11 -62.05 -20.75 -17.21
CA CYS A 11 -61.87 -22.21 -17.08
C CYS A 11 -63.01 -22.88 -16.30
N LEU A 12 -63.70 -22.18 -15.43
CA LEU A 12 -64.80 -22.70 -14.61
C LEU A 12 -66.14 -22.75 -15.35
N LEU A 13 -66.29 -22.00 -16.46
CA LEU A 13 -67.53 -21.84 -17.19
C LEU A 13 -67.74 -22.84 -18.34
N ASN A 14 -66.76 -23.76 -18.60
CA ASN A 14 -66.89 -24.68 -19.75
C ASN A 14 -66.52 -26.13 -19.38
N PRO A 15 -67.42 -26.89 -18.72
CA PRO A 15 -67.16 -28.22 -18.16
C PRO A 15 -67.04 -29.38 -19.17
N PHE A 16 -67.18 -29.17 -20.46
CA PHE A 16 -67.34 -30.24 -21.42
C PHE A 16 -66.14 -30.56 -22.38
N ASN A 17 -64.98 -30.03 -22.16
CA ASN A 17 -63.89 -30.29 -23.07
C ASN A 17 -62.57 -30.64 -22.35
N LYS A 18 -62.25 -31.93 -22.22
CA LYS A 18 -60.97 -32.46 -21.70
C LYS A 18 -59.75 -31.90 -22.45
N PHE A 19 -59.92 -31.36 -23.64
CA PHE A 19 -58.87 -30.70 -24.43
C PHE A 19 -58.56 -29.32 -23.93
N SER A 20 -59.51 -28.65 -23.27
CA SER A 20 -59.30 -27.30 -22.71
C SER A 20 -58.47 -27.32 -21.37
N GLU A 21 -58.61 -28.39 -20.57
CA GLU A 21 -57.83 -28.51 -19.32
C GLU A 21 -56.35 -28.74 -19.59
N PHE A 22 -56.01 -29.51 -20.63
CA PHE A 22 -54.62 -29.77 -21.01
C PHE A 22 -53.92 -28.49 -21.55
N ASN A 23 -54.63 -27.69 -22.31
CA ASN A 23 -54.15 -26.40 -22.80
C ASN A 23 -54.03 -25.35 -21.68
N CYS A 24 -54.96 -25.33 -20.72
CA CYS A 24 -54.92 -24.41 -19.56
C CYS A 24 -53.78 -24.72 -18.60
N LEU A 25 -53.44 -26.01 -18.37
CA LEU A 25 -52.30 -26.45 -17.57
C LEU A 25 -50.93 -26.11 -18.22
N ASN A 26 -50.86 -26.26 -19.55
CA ASN A 26 -49.65 -25.88 -20.29
C ASN A 26 -49.45 -24.37 -20.32
N LEU A 27 -50.53 -23.62 -20.55
CA LEU A 27 -50.50 -22.14 -20.50
C LEU A 27 -50.08 -21.61 -19.12
N LYS A 28 -50.55 -22.21 -18.00
CA LYS A 28 -50.12 -21.88 -16.64
C LYS A 28 -48.64 -22.22 -16.43
N LYS A 29 -48.14 -23.35 -16.94
CA LYS A 29 -46.71 -23.72 -16.84
C LYS A 29 -45.82 -22.75 -17.63
N ASP A 30 -46.21 -22.37 -18.82
CA ASP A 30 -45.46 -21.46 -19.67
C ASP A 30 -45.48 -20.01 -19.12
N LEU A 31 -46.61 -19.57 -18.57
CA LEU A 31 -46.72 -18.28 -17.88
C LEU A 31 -45.83 -18.24 -16.62
N MET A 32 -45.82 -19.32 -15.78
CA MET A 32 -44.95 -19.42 -14.62
C MET A 32 -43.47 -19.44 -15.01
N ARG A 33 -43.10 -20.15 -16.09
CA ARG A 33 -41.73 -20.15 -16.61
C ARG A 33 -41.27 -18.74 -17.08
N SER A 34 -42.16 -18.04 -17.81
CA SER A 34 -41.91 -16.67 -18.27
C SER A 34 -41.79 -15.69 -17.13
N LEU A 35 -42.60 -15.80 -16.06
CA LEU A 35 -42.51 -14.99 -14.87
C LEU A 35 -41.23 -15.25 -14.06
N LEU A 36 -40.81 -16.53 -13.96
CA LEU A 36 -39.53 -16.92 -13.35
C LEU A 36 -38.34 -16.39 -14.12
N ILE A 37 -38.35 -16.46 -15.44
CA ILE A 37 -37.29 -15.90 -16.30
C ILE A 37 -37.27 -14.39 -16.18
N LEU A 38 -38.41 -13.71 -16.15
CA LEU A 38 -38.50 -12.25 -16.00
C LEU A 38 -38.02 -11.78 -14.61
N SER A 39 -38.31 -12.54 -13.56
CA SER A 39 -37.78 -12.25 -12.21
C SER A 39 -36.29 -12.48 -12.11
N LEU A 40 -35.76 -13.53 -12.76
CA LEU A 40 -34.32 -13.82 -12.79
C LEU A 40 -33.55 -12.78 -13.60
N THR A 41 -34.09 -12.33 -14.74
CA THR A 41 -33.49 -11.25 -15.53
C THR A 41 -33.54 -9.88 -14.80
N SER A 42 -34.62 -9.61 -14.07
CA SER A 42 -34.74 -8.42 -13.26
C SER A 42 -33.71 -8.39 -12.12
N THR A 43 -33.44 -9.52 -11.47
CA THR A 43 -32.40 -9.59 -10.40
C THR A 43 -30.98 -9.43 -10.95
N ILE A 44 -30.71 -9.92 -12.18
CA ILE A 44 -29.40 -9.74 -12.82
C ILE A 44 -29.18 -8.27 -13.20
N LEU A 45 -30.22 -7.57 -13.65
CA LEU A 45 -30.13 -6.13 -14.00
C LEU A 45 -29.95 -5.22 -12.78
N TYR A 46 -30.44 -5.64 -11.60
CA TYR A 46 -30.22 -4.90 -10.34
C TYR A 46 -28.83 -5.09 -9.73
N SER A 47 -28.06 -6.09 -10.18
CA SER A 47 -26.73 -6.39 -9.65
C SER A 47 -25.62 -5.44 -10.16
N CYS A 48 -25.89 -4.61 -11.17
CA CYS A 48 -25.03 -3.50 -11.53
C CYS A 48 -25.43 -2.26 -10.74
N SER A 49 -25.21 -2.23 -9.43
CA SER A 49 -25.27 -0.99 -8.68
C SER A 49 -24.13 -0.09 -9.18
N ASN A 50 -24.50 0.90 -10.01
CA ASN A 50 -23.61 1.99 -10.38
C ASN A 50 -23.08 2.62 -9.09
N MET A 51 -21.82 2.42 -8.80
CA MET A 51 -21.14 3.28 -7.84
C MET A 51 -21.11 4.68 -8.46
N ASN A 52 -22.01 5.55 -8.02
CA ASN A 52 -22.09 6.94 -8.47
C ASN A 52 -20.95 7.80 -7.90
N VAL A 53 -19.75 7.23 -7.80
CA VAL A 53 -18.57 7.95 -7.35
C VAL A 53 -17.74 8.28 -8.59
N SER A 54 -17.70 9.56 -8.95
CA SER A 54 -16.85 10.04 -10.05
C SER A 54 -15.47 10.42 -9.53
N PRO A 55 -14.41 10.13 -10.30
CA PRO A 55 -13.07 10.59 -9.95
C PRO A 55 -13.00 12.12 -9.94
N PRO A 56 -12.23 12.73 -9.05
CA PRO A 56 -11.96 14.15 -9.09
C PRO A 56 -11.22 14.52 -10.38
N THR A 57 -11.32 15.77 -10.77
CA THR A 57 -10.70 16.27 -11.99
C THR A 57 -9.77 17.43 -11.64
N ALA A 58 -8.47 17.27 -11.92
CA ALA A 58 -7.48 18.31 -11.73
C ALA A 58 -7.79 19.55 -12.60
N LEU A 59 -7.65 20.73 -12.03
CA LEU A 59 -7.78 21.99 -12.76
C LEU A 59 -6.71 22.10 -13.84
N LYS A 60 -7.10 22.59 -15.01
CA LYS A 60 -6.17 22.89 -16.09
C LYS A 60 -5.71 24.34 -15.97
N ILE A 61 -4.48 24.56 -15.51
CA ILE A 61 -3.84 25.87 -15.37
C ILE A 61 -2.65 25.91 -16.31
N GLU A 62 -2.80 26.62 -17.43
CA GLU A 62 -1.77 26.68 -18.46
C GLU A 62 -0.46 27.29 -17.94
N LYS A 63 0.65 26.55 -18.10
CA LYS A 63 2.01 27.03 -17.86
C LYS A 63 2.84 26.83 -19.11
N LYS A 64 3.36 27.91 -19.66
CA LYS A 64 4.34 27.89 -20.75
C LYS A 64 5.73 27.66 -20.18
N LEU A 65 6.39 26.62 -20.65
CA LEU A 65 7.77 26.27 -20.33
C LEU A 65 8.59 26.48 -21.58
N GLN A 66 9.51 27.44 -21.56
CA GLN A 66 10.37 27.75 -22.70
C GLN A 66 11.80 27.37 -22.36
N ILE A 67 12.43 26.57 -23.26
CA ILE A 67 13.85 26.23 -23.23
C ILE A 67 14.37 26.44 -24.66
N HIS A 68 15.30 27.34 -24.82
CA HIS A 68 15.76 27.80 -26.14
C HIS A 68 14.62 28.28 -27.01
N ASP A 69 14.44 27.72 -28.19
CA ASP A 69 13.36 28.07 -29.13
C ASP A 69 12.14 27.16 -29.03
N ASP A 70 12.13 26.20 -28.07
CA ASP A 70 11.03 25.28 -27.84
C ASP A 70 10.11 25.79 -26.73
N ILE A 71 8.79 25.78 -27.00
CA ILE A 71 7.75 26.17 -26.05
C ILE A 71 6.81 25.00 -25.83
N ARG A 72 6.80 24.48 -24.63
CA ARG A 72 5.89 23.43 -24.18
C ARG A 72 4.84 24.01 -23.23
N VAL A 73 3.58 23.66 -23.44
CA VAL A 73 2.46 24.00 -22.55
C VAL A 73 2.19 22.82 -21.64
N ASP A 74 2.20 23.06 -20.32
CA ASP A 74 1.84 22.08 -19.30
C ASP A 74 0.69 22.63 -18.45
N ASN A 75 -0.47 22.02 -18.56
CA ASN A 75 -1.67 22.42 -17.84
C ASN A 75 -1.70 21.95 -16.38
N TYR A 76 -0.80 21.08 -16.00
CA TYR A 76 -0.76 20.44 -14.68
C TYR A 76 0.55 20.72 -13.92
N TYR A 77 1.33 21.68 -14.40
CA TYR A 77 2.61 22.05 -13.80
C TYR A 77 2.48 22.49 -12.32
N TRP A 78 1.33 23.05 -11.93
CA TRP A 78 1.02 23.46 -10.58
C TRP A 78 0.98 22.31 -9.57
N LEU A 79 0.67 21.07 -10.00
CA LEU A 79 0.64 19.88 -9.13
C LEU A 79 1.98 19.54 -8.49
N LYS A 80 3.09 20.10 -8.95
CA LYS A 80 4.41 19.94 -8.32
C LYS A 80 4.59 20.78 -7.04
N GLU A 81 3.72 21.73 -6.79
CA GLU A 81 3.79 22.65 -5.65
C GLU A 81 3.27 21.97 -4.39
N ARG A 82 4.16 21.29 -3.69
CA ARG A 82 3.82 20.35 -2.59
C ARG A 82 3.08 20.99 -1.42
N GLU A 83 3.35 22.26 -1.13
CA GLU A 83 2.75 22.99 -0.01
C GLU A 83 1.53 23.83 -0.43
N ASN A 84 1.14 23.77 -1.70
CA ASN A 84 -0.01 24.48 -2.20
C ASN A 84 -1.30 23.81 -1.69
N PRO A 85 -2.19 24.55 -0.97
CA PRO A 85 -3.43 23.98 -0.43
C PRO A 85 -4.35 23.35 -1.50
N GLU A 86 -4.37 23.90 -2.72
CA GLU A 86 -5.18 23.36 -3.82
C GLU A 86 -4.65 21.99 -4.29
N VAL A 87 -3.32 21.79 -4.29
CA VAL A 87 -2.70 20.50 -4.59
C VAL A 87 -3.07 19.49 -3.51
N ILE A 88 -2.94 19.90 -2.25
CA ILE A 88 -3.26 19.02 -1.10
C ILE A 88 -4.74 18.62 -1.15
N SER A 89 -5.65 19.59 -1.35
CA SER A 89 -7.09 19.33 -1.47
C SER A 89 -7.41 18.35 -2.60
N TYR A 90 -6.81 18.53 -3.77
CA TYR A 90 -6.99 17.62 -4.91
C TYR A 90 -6.53 16.19 -4.58
N LEU A 91 -5.37 16.05 -3.94
CA LEU A 91 -4.86 14.72 -3.54
C LEU A 91 -5.72 14.05 -2.46
N GLU A 92 -6.28 14.83 -1.54
CA GLU A 92 -7.22 14.32 -0.52
C GLU A 92 -8.53 13.83 -1.17
N GLU A 93 -9.03 14.52 -2.19
CA GLU A 93 -10.20 14.08 -2.97
C GLU A 93 -9.92 12.79 -3.73
N GLU A 94 -8.72 12.63 -4.34
CA GLU A 94 -8.29 11.39 -4.99
C GLU A 94 -8.21 10.22 -4.01
N ASN A 95 -7.68 10.46 -2.80
CA ASN A 95 -7.64 9.46 -1.76
C ASN A 95 -9.05 9.05 -1.32
N LYS A 96 -9.95 10.00 -1.12
CA LYS A 96 -11.35 9.75 -0.76
C LYS A 96 -12.07 8.95 -1.85
N TYR A 97 -11.86 9.29 -3.12
CA TYR A 97 -12.38 8.53 -4.24
C TYR A 97 -11.88 7.07 -4.22
N THR A 98 -10.59 6.90 -4.05
CA THR A 98 -9.95 5.57 -3.98
C THR A 98 -10.52 4.74 -2.84
N ASP A 99 -10.65 5.33 -1.63
CA ASP A 99 -11.22 4.67 -0.47
C ASP A 99 -12.65 4.19 -0.70
N GLU A 100 -13.48 5.00 -1.35
CA GLU A 100 -14.86 4.63 -1.65
C GLU A 100 -14.96 3.55 -2.71
N VAL A 101 -14.16 3.64 -3.80
CA VAL A 101 -14.11 2.63 -4.86
C VAL A 101 -13.63 1.28 -4.33
N LEU A 102 -12.60 1.28 -3.46
CA LEU A 102 -12.01 0.06 -2.91
C LEU A 102 -12.72 -0.45 -1.64
N LYS A 103 -13.74 0.24 -1.16
CA LYS A 103 -14.44 -0.09 0.09
C LYS A 103 -14.93 -1.54 0.15
N SER A 104 -15.45 -2.05 -0.95
CA SER A 104 -15.94 -3.43 -1.05
C SER A 104 -14.82 -4.49 -0.94
N THR A 105 -13.57 -4.11 -1.17
CA THR A 105 -12.41 -5.02 -1.15
C THR A 105 -11.67 -5.04 0.19
N LYS A 106 -12.05 -4.22 1.18
CA LYS A 106 -11.34 -4.10 2.47
C LYS A 106 -11.15 -5.45 3.19
N SER A 107 -12.18 -6.27 3.24
CA SER A 107 -12.10 -7.60 3.86
C SER A 107 -11.11 -8.53 3.13
N LEU A 108 -11.07 -8.46 1.80
CA LEU A 108 -10.09 -9.21 1.01
C LEU A 108 -8.67 -8.67 1.23
N GLN A 109 -8.51 -7.35 1.28
CA GLN A 109 -7.21 -6.72 1.57
C GLN A 109 -6.66 -7.16 2.93
N GLU A 110 -7.49 -7.14 3.98
CA GLU A 110 -7.10 -7.61 5.32
C GLU A 110 -6.71 -9.09 5.32
N LYS A 111 -7.49 -9.94 4.64
CA LYS A 111 -7.18 -11.36 4.51
C LYS A 111 -5.84 -11.58 3.82
N LEU A 112 -5.61 -10.92 2.69
CA LEU A 112 -4.36 -11.02 1.92
C LEU A 112 -3.17 -10.47 2.71
N PHE A 113 -3.34 -9.33 3.37
CA PHE A 113 -2.31 -8.75 4.23
C PHE A 113 -1.88 -9.71 5.33
N ASN A 114 -2.84 -10.27 6.06
CA ASN A 114 -2.56 -11.21 7.15
C ASN A 114 -1.92 -12.52 6.62
N GLU A 115 -2.38 -13.01 5.47
CA GLU A 115 -1.77 -14.18 4.83
C GLU A 115 -0.31 -13.91 4.42
N MET A 116 -0.02 -12.80 3.76
CA MET A 116 1.35 -12.42 3.37
C MET A 116 2.23 -12.21 4.60
N LYS A 117 1.74 -11.48 5.61
CA LYS A 117 2.47 -11.24 6.85
C LYS A 117 2.81 -12.54 7.58
N SER A 118 1.89 -13.49 7.64
CA SER A 118 2.11 -14.78 8.31
C SER A 118 3.20 -15.65 7.68
N ARG A 119 3.56 -15.38 6.42
CA ARG A 119 4.64 -16.09 5.71
C ARG A 119 6.03 -15.50 5.98
N ILE A 120 6.09 -14.31 6.58
CA ILE A 120 7.35 -13.62 6.90
C ILE A 120 7.78 -14.04 8.30
N LYS A 121 9.01 -14.51 8.41
CA LYS A 121 9.63 -14.76 9.72
C LYS A 121 10.02 -13.41 10.31
N GLU A 122 9.29 -12.95 11.34
CA GLU A 122 9.51 -11.65 11.97
C GLU A 122 10.79 -11.61 12.82
N ASP A 123 11.14 -12.75 13.46
CA ASP A 123 12.37 -12.92 14.25
C ASP A 123 13.42 -13.58 13.38
N ASP A 124 14.20 -12.79 12.66
CA ASP A 124 15.15 -13.28 11.66
C ASP A 124 16.48 -12.54 11.68
N SER A 125 17.49 -13.14 11.06
CA SER A 125 18.81 -12.55 10.94
C SER A 125 19.41 -12.81 9.56
N SER A 126 20.23 -11.88 9.09
CA SER A 126 21.01 -12.06 7.86
C SER A 126 22.03 -13.20 8.02
N VAL A 127 22.49 -13.75 6.90
CA VAL A 127 23.71 -14.55 6.89
C VAL A 127 24.87 -13.67 7.39
N PRO A 128 25.68 -14.14 8.34
CA PRO A 128 26.86 -13.40 8.78
C PRO A 128 27.87 -13.21 7.64
N TYR A 129 28.45 -12.01 7.51
CA TYR A 129 29.57 -11.78 6.59
C TYR A 129 30.80 -11.30 7.37
N PHE A 130 31.98 -11.74 6.93
CA PHE A 130 33.25 -11.40 7.56
C PHE A 130 33.93 -10.25 6.82
N TYR A 131 34.26 -9.19 7.57
CA TYR A 131 35.00 -8.05 7.05
C TYR A 131 35.86 -7.43 8.16
N ASN A 132 37.10 -7.12 7.84
CA ASN A 132 38.02 -6.40 8.71
C ASN A 132 38.03 -6.92 10.16
N GLU A 133 38.27 -8.21 10.35
CA GLU A 133 38.33 -8.97 11.62
C GLU A 133 36.98 -9.16 12.35
N TYR A 134 35.85 -8.71 11.81
CA TYR A 134 34.55 -8.83 12.45
C TYR A 134 33.55 -9.58 11.57
N TRP A 135 32.66 -10.32 12.21
CA TRP A 135 31.45 -10.88 11.64
C TRP A 135 30.28 -9.93 11.86
N TYR A 136 29.67 -9.51 10.79
CA TYR A 136 28.53 -8.59 10.82
C TYR A 136 27.22 -9.33 10.61
N VAL A 137 26.19 -8.97 11.38
CA VAL A 137 24.84 -9.54 11.31
C VAL A 137 23.82 -8.43 11.42
N THR A 138 22.80 -8.49 10.57
CA THR A 138 21.60 -7.67 10.69
C THR A 138 20.51 -8.52 11.29
N LYS A 139 19.89 -8.09 12.37
CA LYS A 139 18.84 -8.81 13.09
C LYS A 139 17.52 -8.05 13.04
N TYR A 140 16.44 -8.82 13.04
CA TYR A 140 15.08 -8.31 13.21
C TYR A 140 14.46 -9.01 14.41
N GLU A 141 13.72 -8.27 15.23
CA GLU A 141 13.01 -8.81 16.39
C GLU A 141 11.50 -8.71 16.17
N LYS A 142 10.78 -9.72 16.61
CA LYS A 142 9.32 -9.77 16.49
C LYS A 142 8.65 -8.55 17.13
N GLY A 143 7.77 -7.90 16.37
CA GLY A 143 7.04 -6.72 16.80
C GLY A 143 7.84 -5.41 16.77
N LYS A 144 9.05 -5.43 16.18
CA LYS A 144 9.85 -4.25 15.89
C LYS A 144 9.89 -3.97 14.39
N ASP A 145 9.91 -2.70 14.02
CA ASP A 145 9.83 -2.27 12.62
C ASP A 145 11.21 -2.12 11.96
N TYR A 146 12.27 -2.02 12.75
CA TYR A 146 13.61 -1.67 12.27
C TYR A 146 14.65 -2.70 12.64
N PRO A 147 15.75 -2.82 11.86
CA PRO A 147 16.84 -3.73 12.13
C PRO A 147 17.69 -3.28 13.32
N ILE A 148 18.42 -4.28 13.88
CA ILE A 148 19.53 -4.11 14.80
C ILE A 148 20.78 -4.58 14.07
N TYR A 149 21.78 -3.72 13.94
CA TYR A 149 23.07 -4.03 13.33
C TYR A 149 24.05 -4.43 14.42
N THR A 150 24.68 -5.59 14.25
CA THR A 150 25.61 -6.13 15.24
C THR A 150 26.90 -6.61 14.59
N ARG A 151 27.96 -6.80 15.40
CA ARG A 151 29.18 -7.46 14.96
C ARG A 151 29.79 -8.32 16.08
N LYS A 152 30.65 -9.27 15.70
CA LYS A 152 31.39 -10.15 16.60
C LYS A 152 32.85 -10.23 16.16
N TYR A 153 33.78 -10.10 17.09
CA TYR A 153 35.21 -10.11 16.79
C TYR A 153 35.73 -11.49 16.47
N LYS A 154 36.38 -11.68 15.34
CA LYS A 154 37.05 -12.89 14.84
C LYS A 154 36.22 -14.17 14.77
N SER A 155 35.25 -14.41 15.66
CA SER A 155 34.48 -15.64 15.72
C SER A 155 33.01 -15.34 15.99
N LEU A 156 32.11 -16.17 15.44
CA LEU A 156 30.68 -16.12 15.72
C LEU A 156 30.31 -16.49 17.16
N ASN A 157 31.25 -17.09 17.90
CA ASN A 157 31.06 -17.52 19.28
C ASN A 157 31.50 -16.45 20.31
N THR A 158 32.06 -15.33 19.85
CA THR A 158 32.44 -14.23 20.75
C THR A 158 31.24 -13.39 21.13
N GLU A 159 31.41 -12.54 22.14
CA GLU A 159 30.39 -11.58 22.57
C GLU A 159 29.97 -10.68 21.42
N GLU A 160 28.69 -10.40 21.40
CA GLU A 160 28.09 -9.58 20.35
C GLU A 160 28.09 -8.11 20.74
N GLU A 161 28.60 -7.28 19.84
CA GLU A 161 28.58 -5.84 19.95
C GLU A 161 27.43 -5.26 19.10
N ILE A 162 26.56 -4.44 19.71
CA ILE A 162 25.50 -3.72 19.00
C ILE A 162 26.09 -2.45 18.40
N LEU A 163 26.17 -2.40 17.09
CA LEU A 163 26.60 -1.21 16.36
C LEU A 163 25.52 -0.14 16.36
N LEU A 164 24.28 -0.55 16.05
CA LEU A 164 23.15 0.36 15.93
C LEU A 164 21.82 -0.36 16.14
N ASP A 165 21.03 0.05 17.13
CA ASP A 165 19.63 -0.33 17.25
C ASP A 165 18.76 0.78 16.64
N VAL A 166 18.26 0.55 15.44
CA VAL A 166 17.47 1.55 14.71
C VAL A 166 16.12 1.78 15.38
N ASN A 167 15.59 0.80 16.11
CA ASN A 167 14.33 0.96 16.84
C ASN A 167 14.44 1.98 17.97
N LEU A 168 15.61 2.08 18.62
CA LEU A 168 15.85 3.10 19.64
C LEU A 168 15.94 4.50 19.02
N LEU A 169 16.57 4.63 17.84
CA LEU A 169 16.74 5.91 17.15
C LEU A 169 15.43 6.42 16.55
N ALA A 170 14.53 5.51 16.16
CA ALA A 170 13.28 5.84 15.46
C ALA A 170 12.16 6.33 16.39
N LYS A 171 12.25 6.18 17.73
CA LYS A 171 11.15 6.38 18.68
C LYS A 171 10.41 7.70 18.56
N GLU A 172 11.12 8.78 18.26
CA GLU A 172 10.56 10.14 18.21
C GLU A 172 10.11 10.55 16.78
N TYR A 173 10.20 9.63 15.79
CA TYR A 173 9.95 9.94 14.39
C TYR A 173 8.77 9.15 13.85
N LYS A 174 7.94 9.80 13.03
CA LYS A 174 6.87 9.13 12.26
C LYS A 174 7.42 8.27 11.14
N TYR A 175 8.56 8.64 10.60
CA TYR A 175 9.32 7.92 9.59
C TYR A 175 10.79 7.98 9.95
N PHE A 176 11.47 6.85 9.84
CA PHE A 176 12.89 6.79 10.11
C PHE A 176 13.53 5.75 9.18
N ARG A 177 14.62 6.09 8.57
CA ARG A 177 15.38 5.17 7.72
C ARG A 177 16.88 5.36 7.95
N VAL A 178 17.55 4.26 8.19
CA VAL A 178 19.01 4.20 8.21
C VAL A 178 19.50 3.53 6.92
N SER A 179 20.57 4.04 6.34
CA SER A 179 21.21 3.49 5.14
C SER A 179 22.68 3.86 5.10
N GLY A 180 23.46 3.17 4.25
CA GLY A 180 24.84 3.52 3.98
C GLY A 180 25.79 3.33 5.16
N LEU A 181 25.59 2.27 5.97
CA LEU A 181 26.50 1.96 7.08
C LEU A 181 27.91 1.72 6.56
N SER A 182 28.88 2.39 7.16
CA SER A 182 30.30 2.30 6.79
C SER A 182 31.16 2.34 8.04
N ILE A 183 31.95 1.30 8.25
CA ILE A 183 32.89 1.20 9.38
C ILE A 183 34.23 1.80 8.95
N SER A 184 34.86 2.57 9.85
CA SER A 184 36.20 3.12 9.61
C SER A 184 37.27 2.00 9.51
N PRO A 185 38.38 2.23 8.81
CA PRO A 185 39.46 1.22 8.66
C PRO A 185 40.01 0.70 9.97
N ASP A 186 40.01 1.52 11.01
CA ASP A 186 40.46 1.18 12.37
C ASP A 186 39.37 0.47 13.23
N ASN A 187 38.19 0.21 12.66
CA ASN A 187 37.03 -0.42 13.32
C ASN A 187 36.43 0.38 14.50
N LYS A 188 36.80 1.66 14.70
CA LYS A 188 36.36 2.45 15.87
C LYS A 188 35.20 3.37 15.61
N LYS A 189 34.84 3.63 14.36
CA LYS A 189 33.76 4.56 14.01
C LYS A 189 32.78 3.91 13.03
N LEU A 190 31.52 4.28 13.17
CA LEU A 190 30.43 3.93 12.25
C LEU A 190 29.84 5.22 11.67
N ALA A 191 29.94 5.39 10.34
CA ALA A 191 29.16 6.40 9.62
C ALA A 191 27.90 5.78 9.06
N PHE A 192 26.78 6.52 9.07
CA PHE A 192 25.51 6.10 8.51
C PHE A 192 24.63 7.29 8.16
N GLY A 193 23.79 7.13 7.12
CA GLY A 193 22.82 8.13 6.71
C GLY A 193 21.45 7.92 7.36
N VAL A 194 20.83 9.01 7.82
CA VAL A 194 19.49 9.03 8.41
C VAL A 194 18.55 9.89 7.57
N ASP A 195 17.38 9.33 7.17
CA ASP A 195 16.28 10.06 6.55
C ASP A 195 15.06 10.00 7.47
N THR A 196 14.56 11.14 7.90
CA THR A 196 13.37 11.27 8.77
C THR A 196 12.15 11.81 8.05
N LEU A 197 12.27 12.09 6.73
CA LEU A 197 11.24 12.75 5.92
C LEU A 197 10.71 11.87 4.78
N SER A 198 11.24 10.65 4.59
CA SER A 198 10.91 9.77 3.46
C SER A 198 11.21 10.38 2.08
N ARG A 199 12.22 11.23 1.99
CA ARG A 199 12.59 11.95 0.76
C ARG A 199 13.90 11.50 0.14
N ARG A 200 14.57 10.49 0.74
CA ARG A 200 15.92 10.03 0.34
C ARG A 200 16.97 11.15 0.39
N ILE A 201 16.74 12.13 1.23
CA ILE A 201 17.68 13.18 1.59
C ILE A 201 18.17 12.84 2.99
N TYR A 202 19.46 12.56 3.10
CA TYR A 202 20.01 12.02 4.33
C TYR A 202 20.86 13.04 5.07
N THR A 203 20.93 12.84 6.37
CA THR A 203 21.94 13.43 7.24
C THR A 203 22.92 12.33 7.61
N ILE A 204 24.21 12.49 7.25
CA ILE A 204 25.26 11.58 7.69
C ILE A 204 25.57 11.86 9.16
N LYS A 205 25.54 10.80 9.95
CA LYS A 205 25.92 10.78 11.37
C LYS A 205 27.09 9.83 11.57
N VAL A 206 27.90 10.11 12.58
CA VAL A 206 29.03 9.28 12.96
C VAL A 206 28.88 8.87 14.42
N LYS A 207 29.11 7.60 14.71
CA LYS A 207 29.12 7.02 16.06
C LYS A 207 30.52 6.54 16.39
N ASP A 208 31.03 6.87 17.58
CA ASP A 208 32.20 6.25 18.17
C ASP A 208 31.80 4.89 18.76
N LEU A 209 32.41 3.82 18.30
CA LEU A 209 32.09 2.45 18.72
C LEU A 209 32.77 2.07 20.03
N SER A 210 33.80 2.81 20.45
CA SER A 210 34.50 2.56 21.72
C SER A 210 33.73 3.16 22.91
N THR A 211 33.12 4.32 22.72
CA THR A 211 32.35 5.03 23.75
C THR A 211 30.84 4.85 23.60
N ASN A 212 30.38 4.38 22.45
CA ASN A 212 28.96 4.30 22.05
C ASN A 212 28.30 5.69 21.85
N GLU A 213 29.04 6.76 21.80
CA GLU A 213 28.54 8.12 21.67
C GLU A 213 28.43 8.55 20.21
N MET A 214 27.45 9.41 19.92
CA MET A 214 27.33 10.07 18.62
C MET A 214 28.20 11.32 18.58
N TYR A 215 28.94 11.51 17.49
CA TYR A 215 29.57 12.80 17.23
C TYR A 215 28.51 13.87 17.01
N SER A 216 28.79 15.09 17.41
CA SER A 216 27.91 16.25 17.22
C SER A 216 27.83 16.72 15.77
N ASP A 217 28.85 16.40 14.98
CA ASP A 217 28.93 16.81 13.58
C ASP A 217 27.92 16.04 12.73
N ASN A 218 27.19 16.78 11.88
CA ASN A 218 26.23 16.24 10.95
C ASN A 218 26.47 16.82 9.56
N ILE A 219 26.36 15.99 8.51
CA ILE A 219 26.42 16.43 7.13
C ILE A 219 25.03 16.24 6.52
N GLU A 220 24.34 17.35 6.28
CA GLU A 220 22.93 17.35 5.88
C GLU A 220 22.76 17.51 4.36
N GLY A 221 21.57 17.09 3.86
CA GLY A 221 21.17 17.30 2.47
C GLY A 221 21.93 16.44 1.46
N VAL A 222 22.45 15.29 1.89
CA VAL A 222 23.34 14.43 1.08
C VAL A 222 22.72 13.06 0.77
N ASN A 223 23.45 12.22 0.04
CA ASN A 223 23.16 10.79 -0.12
C ASN A 223 23.56 10.03 1.16
N SER A 224 23.04 8.81 1.36
CA SER A 224 23.28 7.99 2.57
C SER A 224 24.70 7.44 2.71
N TYR A 225 25.53 7.49 1.66
CA TYR A 225 26.84 6.84 1.65
C TYR A 225 27.95 7.77 2.12
N ALA A 226 28.79 7.25 3.02
CA ALA A 226 30.05 7.88 3.42
C ALA A 226 31.22 6.94 3.11
N THR A 227 32.34 7.50 2.64
CA THR A 227 33.59 6.78 2.39
C THR A 227 34.66 7.30 3.33
N TRP A 228 35.34 6.40 4.02
CA TRP A 228 36.45 6.75 4.89
C TRP A 228 37.72 6.92 4.08
N ALA A 229 38.53 7.91 4.44
CA ALA A 229 39.91 7.96 3.98
C ALA A 229 40.73 6.82 4.61
N ALA A 230 41.81 6.44 3.96
CA ALA A 230 42.64 5.33 4.42
C ALA A 230 43.64 5.73 5.53
N ASP A 231 43.79 7.02 5.77
CA ASP A 231 44.75 7.66 6.70
C ASP A 231 44.08 8.15 7.99
#